data_6fde82ee8921c2e97424c809c4bcee4d
#
_entry.id   6fde82ee8921c2e97424c809c4bcee4d
#
_cell.length_a   1.000
_cell.length_b   1.000
_cell.length_c   1.000
_cell.angle_alpha   90.00
_cell.angle_beta   90.00
_cell.angle_gamma   90.00
#
_symmetry.space_group_name_H-M   'P 1'
#
loop_
_entity.id
_entity.type
_entity.pdbx_description
1 polymer ?
#
loop_
_entity_poly.entity_id
_entity_poly.type
_entity_poly.pdbx_seq_one_letter_code
_entity_poly.pdbx_strand_id
1 'polypeptide(L)'
;AASDVYKRQKQLSEEKGKEEEYQLYATVERLAKQVIGEKRKIYKGVSANIDFYSGFIYSMLGLPHQLYTPLFAIARIVGWSAHRMEELMNGNRIIRPAYKAVAPHREYTPIDER
;
A
#
# COMPACT_ATOMS: atom_id res chain seq x y z
N ALA A 1 5.62 11.26 -1.77
CA ALA A 1 5.80 9.79 -1.89
C ALA A 1 4.80 9.15 -2.85
N ALA A 2 3.47 9.26 -2.64
CA ALA A 2 2.48 8.66 -3.56
C ALA A 2 2.57 9.23 -4.99
N SER A 3 2.73 10.55 -5.15
CA SER A 3 2.84 11.20 -6.46
C SER A 3 4.02 10.72 -7.30
N ASP A 4 5.13 10.35 -6.68
CA ASP A 4 6.31 9.88 -7.40
C ASP A 4 6.14 8.45 -7.91
N VAL A 5 5.40 7.62 -7.18
CA VAL A 5 5.05 6.26 -7.61
C VAL A 5 4.14 6.35 -8.85
N TYR A 6 3.14 7.21 -8.86
CA TYR A 6 2.24 7.40 -10.01
C TYR A 6 2.98 7.89 -11.27
N LYS A 7 3.93 8.82 -11.11
CA LYS A 7 4.74 9.29 -12.25
C LYS A 7 5.59 8.17 -12.85
N ARG A 8 6.21 7.35 -12.01
CA ARG A 8 7.03 6.21 -12.46
C ARG A 8 6.20 5.12 -13.14
N GLN A 9 4.99 4.88 -12.68
CA GLN A 9 4.08 3.91 -13.31
C GLN A 9 3.70 4.34 -14.73
N LYS A 10 3.37 5.61 -14.93
CA LYS A 10 3.08 6.16 -16.24
C LYS A 10 4.30 6.03 -17.18
N GLN A 11 5.46 6.47 -16.72
CA GLN A 11 6.69 6.34 -17.49
C GLN A 11 6.98 4.89 -17.86
N LEU A 12 6.87 3.96 -16.94
CA LEU A 12 7.08 2.54 -17.22
C LEU A 12 6.07 2.00 -18.22
N SER A 13 4.81 2.44 -18.17
CA SER A 13 3.78 2.03 -19.14
C SER A 13 4.10 2.51 -20.56
N GLU A 14 4.62 3.73 -20.70
CA GLU A 14 5.09 4.28 -21.97
C GLU A 14 6.29 3.49 -22.50
N GLU A 15 7.28 3.21 -21.66
CA GLU A 15 8.46 2.39 -22.03
C GLU A 15 8.12 0.95 -22.45
N LYS A 16 7.02 0.39 -21.93
CA LYS A 16 6.56 -0.98 -22.21
C LYS A 16 5.44 -1.07 -23.22
N GLY A 17 4.98 0.06 -23.80
CA GLY A 17 3.87 0.09 -24.76
C GLY A 17 2.55 -0.37 -24.15
N LYS A 18 2.29 -0.02 -22.88
CA LYS A 18 1.12 -0.43 -22.10
C LYS A 18 0.28 0.76 -21.63
N GLU A 19 0.30 1.86 -22.38
CA GLU A 19 -0.42 3.09 -22.05
C GLU A 19 -1.93 2.89 -21.98
N GLU A 20 -2.50 2.08 -22.88
CA GLU A 20 -3.94 1.81 -22.88
C GLU A 20 -4.38 1.10 -21.60
N GLU A 21 -3.61 0.09 -21.16
CA GLU A 21 -3.87 -0.58 -19.89
C GLU A 21 -3.74 0.40 -18.71
N TYR A 22 -2.73 1.25 -18.71
CA TYR A 22 -2.56 2.29 -17.69
C TYR A 22 -3.76 3.24 -17.64
N GLN A 23 -4.26 3.68 -18.79
CA GLN A 23 -5.44 4.54 -18.86
C GLN A 23 -6.70 3.85 -18.32
N LEU A 24 -6.84 2.54 -18.54
CA LEU A 24 -7.91 1.75 -17.95
C LEU A 24 -7.83 1.78 -16.42
N TYR A 25 -6.65 1.49 -15.84
CA TYR A 25 -6.45 1.53 -14.37
C TYR A 25 -6.75 2.93 -13.82
N ALA A 26 -6.23 3.98 -14.43
CA ALA A 26 -6.47 5.36 -14.01
C ALA A 26 -7.96 5.74 -14.08
N THR A 27 -8.66 5.27 -15.10
CA THR A 27 -10.11 5.49 -15.25
C THR A 27 -10.89 4.76 -14.17
N VAL A 28 -10.57 3.49 -13.92
CA VAL A 28 -11.20 2.69 -12.85
C VAL A 28 -10.97 3.36 -11.49
N GLU A 29 -9.76 3.79 -11.19
CA GLU A 29 -9.45 4.48 -9.94
C GLU A 29 -10.32 5.74 -9.76
N ARG A 30 -10.40 6.57 -10.79
CA ARG A 30 -11.18 7.81 -10.76
C ARG A 30 -12.67 7.53 -10.58
N LEU A 31 -13.24 6.63 -11.39
CA LEU A 31 -14.66 6.30 -11.34
C LEU A 31 -15.05 5.56 -10.06
N ALA A 32 -14.21 4.66 -9.57
CA ALA A 32 -14.46 3.93 -8.33
C ALA A 32 -14.59 4.89 -7.13
N LYS A 33 -13.73 5.91 -7.05
CA LYS A 33 -13.83 6.95 -6.00
C LYS A 33 -15.20 7.62 -6.01
N GLN A 34 -15.71 8.00 -7.18
CA GLN A 34 -17.01 8.64 -7.34
C GLN A 34 -18.16 7.68 -6.97
N VAL A 35 -18.21 6.53 -7.62
CA VAL A 35 -19.31 5.57 -7.45
C VAL A 35 -19.39 5.04 -6.01
N ILE A 36 -18.26 4.72 -5.39
CA ILE A 36 -18.22 4.23 -4.01
C ILE A 36 -18.62 5.36 -3.05
N GLY A 37 -18.09 6.57 -3.25
CA GLY A 37 -18.44 7.73 -2.44
C GLY A 37 -19.93 8.00 -2.44
N GLU A 38 -20.55 8.05 -3.62
CA GLU A 38 -21.98 8.29 -3.79
C GLU A 38 -22.86 7.17 -3.22
N LYS A 39 -22.58 5.91 -3.61
CA LYS A 39 -23.40 4.76 -3.20
C LYS A 39 -23.27 4.41 -1.73
N ARG A 40 -22.08 4.54 -1.16
CA ARG A 40 -21.81 4.17 0.24
C ARG A 40 -21.89 5.35 1.21
N LYS A 41 -22.16 6.56 0.72
CA LYS A 41 -22.18 7.80 1.52
C LYS A 41 -20.92 7.97 2.38
N ILE A 42 -19.75 7.64 1.81
CA ILE A 42 -18.48 7.69 2.52
C ILE A 42 -17.91 9.10 2.38
N TYR A 43 -18.11 9.94 3.37
CA TYR A 43 -17.67 11.34 3.37
C TYR A 43 -16.17 11.54 3.60
N LYS A 44 -15.48 10.50 4.08
CA LYS A 44 -14.00 10.54 4.33
C LYS A 44 -13.15 10.40 3.08
N GLY A 45 -13.78 10.23 1.93
CA GLY A 45 -13.08 9.93 0.69
C GLY A 45 -12.64 8.47 0.58
N VAL A 46 -12.50 8.00 -0.65
CA VAL A 46 -12.01 6.66 -1.00
C VAL A 46 -10.78 6.83 -1.87
N SER A 47 -9.70 6.15 -1.55
CA SER A 47 -8.50 6.11 -2.37
C SER A 47 -8.06 4.68 -2.62
N ALA A 48 -7.47 4.43 -3.77
CA ALA A 48 -6.84 3.16 -4.05
C ALA A 48 -5.62 2.98 -3.11
N ASN A 49 -5.42 1.78 -2.61
CA ASN A 49 -4.18 1.44 -1.92
C ASN A 49 -3.06 1.17 -2.94
N ILE A 50 -1.84 1.00 -2.47
CA ILE A 50 -0.69 0.76 -3.33
C ILE A 50 -0.84 -0.54 -4.15
N ASP A 51 -1.56 -1.52 -3.63
CA ASP A 51 -1.72 -2.83 -4.25
C ASP A 51 -2.58 -2.76 -5.54
N PHE A 52 -3.35 -1.69 -5.72
CA PHE A 52 -4.15 -1.50 -6.92
C PHE A 52 -3.29 -1.47 -8.19
N TYR A 53 -2.11 -0.84 -8.11
CA TYR A 53 -1.19 -0.73 -9.24
C TYR A 53 -0.06 -1.77 -9.21
N SER A 54 0.21 -2.41 -8.09
CA SER A 54 1.34 -3.34 -7.97
C SER A 54 1.21 -4.53 -8.93
N GLY A 55 0.01 -5.07 -9.10
CA GLY A 55 -0.25 -6.14 -10.05
C GLY A 55 0.03 -5.73 -11.51
N PHE A 56 -0.35 -4.51 -11.88
CA PHE A 56 -0.07 -3.95 -13.20
C PHE A 56 1.44 -3.77 -13.42
N ILE A 57 2.17 -3.27 -12.43
CA ILE A 57 3.63 -3.11 -12.48
C ILE A 57 4.30 -4.48 -12.67
N TYR A 58 3.90 -5.49 -11.90
CA TYR A 58 4.44 -6.84 -12.02
C TYR A 58 4.17 -7.45 -13.39
N SER A 59 2.99 -7.21 -13.96
CA SER A 59 2.66 -7.62 -15.33
C SER A 59 3.59 -6.96 -16.34
N MET A 60 3.85 -5.65 -16.24
CA MET A 60 4.78 -4.94 -17.13
C MET A 60 6.22 -5.43 -17.00
N LEU A 61 6.61 -5.90 -15.83
CA LEU A 61 7.92 -6.52 -15.56
C LEU A 61 8.00 -7.99 -16.01
N GLY A 62 6.91 -8.55 -16.56
CA GLY A 62 6.87 -9.94 -17.03
C GLY A 62 6.84 -10.98 -15.92
N LEU A 63 6.47 -10.60 -14.70
CA LEU A 63 6.37 -11.55 -13.60
C LEU A 63 5.09 -12.39 -13.74
N PRO A 64 5.15 -13.70 -13.57
CA PRO A 64 3.96 -14.55 -13.60
C PRO A 64 3.06 -14.26 -12.39
N HIS A 65 1.74 -14.31 -12.58
CA HIS A 65 0.75 -13.98 -11.56
C HIS A 65 0.90 -14.77 -10.26
N GLN A 66 1.39 -16.02 -10.37
CA GLN A 66 1.65 -16.88 -9.21
C GLN A 66 2.66 -16.31 -8.22
N LEU A 67 3.54 -15.40 -8.68
CA LEU A 67 4.55 -14.77 -7.83
C LEU A 67 4.07 -13.50 -7.12
N TYR A 68 2.94 -12.91 -7.49
CA TYR A 68 2.50 -11.62 -6.93
C TYR A 68 2.31 -11.67 -5.41
N THR A 69 1.58 -12.66 -4.92
CA THR A 69 1.42 -12.85 -3.46
C THR A 69 2.71 -13.27 -2.77
N PRO A 70 3.50 -14.24 -3.29
CA PRO A 70 4.80 -14.57 -2.73
C PRO A 70 5.77 -13.39 -2.60
N LEU A 71 5.79 -12.45 -3.55
CA LEU A 71 6.62 -11.25 -3.47
C LEU A 71 6.28 -10.39 -2.24
N PHE A 72 4.99 -10.22 -1.95
CA PHE A 72 4.56 -9.54 -0.73
C PHE A 72 4.96 -10.29 0.54
N ALA A 73 4.87 -11.62 0.53
CA ALA A 73 5.27 -12.44 1.66
C ALA A 73 6.79 -12.34 1.91
N ILE A 74 7.61 -12.42 0.85
CA ILE A 74 9.07 -12.27 0.94
C ILE A 74 9.43 -10.91 1.56
N ALA A 75 8.80 -9.84 1.10
CA ALA A 75 9.05 -8.49 1.63
C ALA A 75 8.68 -8.33 3.12
N ARG A 76 7.78 -9.16 3.63
CA ARG A 76 7.27 -9.06 5.00
C ARG A 76 7.83 -10.11 5.96
N ILE A 77 8.50 -11.14 5.47
CA ILE A 77 8.91 -12.30 6.30
C ILE A 77 9.81 -11.89 7.47
N VAL A 78 10.67 -10.92 7.29
CA VAL A 78 11.55 -10.41 8.34
C VAL A 78 10.73 -9.77 9.46
N GLY A 79 9.78 -8.89 9.11
CA GLY A 79 8.89 -8.26 10.08
C GLY A 79 7.98 -9.27 10.79
N TRP A 80 7.42 -10.23 10.06
CA TRP A 80 6.62 -11.31 10.65
C TRP A 80 7.44 -12.17 11.60
N SER A 81 8.70 -12.46 11.26
CA SER A 81 9.59 -13.23 12.14
C SER A 81 9.89 -12.47 13.43
N ALA A 82 10.14 -11.15 13.34
CA ALA A 82 10.35 -10.31 14.51
C ALA A 82 9.12 -10.29 15.42
N HIS A 83 7.93 -10.04 14.86
CA HIS A 83 6.68 -10.08 15.62
C HIS A 83 6.39 -11.47 16.22
N ARG A 84 6.71 -12.54 15.50
CA ARG A 84 6.56 -13.90 16.02
C ARG A 84 7.47 -14.17 17.19
N MET A 85 8.71 -13.70 17.14
CA MET A 85 9.63 -13.81 18.28
C MET A 85 9.11 -13.04 19.50
N GLU A 86 8.65 -11.81 19.32
CA GLU A 86 8.05 -11.02 20.41
C GLU A 86 6.83 -11.72 21.01
N GLU A 87 5.97 -12.28 20.16
CA GLU A 87 4.78 -13.04 20.62
C GLU A 87 5.18 -14.25 21.47
N LEU A 88 6.18 -15.01 21.06
CA LEU A 88 6.70 -16.16 21.80
C LEU A 88 7.30 -15.75 23.15
N MET A 89 8.04 -14.64 23.19
CA MET A 89 8.62 -14.10 24.42
C MET A 89 7.54 -13.61 25.40
N ASN A 90 6.44 -13.08 24.89
CA ASN A 90 5.32 -12.54 25.68
C ASN A 90 4.22 -13.57 26.03
N GLY A 91 4.44 -14.84 25.78
CA GLY A 91 3.57 -15.91 26.24
C GLY A 91 2.42 -16.32 25.34
N ASN A 92 2.54 -16.15 24.02
CA ASN A 92 1.61 -16.68 23.00
C ASN A 92 0.14 -16.25 23.13
N ARG A 93 -0.16 -15.14 23.77
CA ARG A 93 -1.53 -14.61 23.83
C ARG A 93 -1.84 -13.76 22.60
N ILE A 94 -3.07 -13.85 22.11
CA ILE A 94 -3.54 -12.95 21.04
C ILE A 94 -3.50 -11.51 21.59
N ILE A 95 -2.63 -10.70 21.00
CA ILE A 95 -2.51 -9.29 21.35
C ILE A 95 -3.58 -8.52 20.57
N ARG A 96 -4.50 -7.89 21.30
CA ARG A 96 -5.47 -6.93 20.75
C ARG A 96 -5.12 -5.55 21.26
N PRO A 97 -4.25 -4.81 20.56
CA PRO A 97 -3.79 -3.52 21.05
C PRO A 97 -4.94 -2.51 21.13
N ALA A 98 -5.04 -1.84 22.26
CA ALA A 98 -5.81 -0.62 22.36
C ALA A 98 -4.87 0.54 21.95
N TYR A 99 -5.25 1.32 20.96
CA TYR A 99 -4.47 2.45 20.48
C TYR A 99 -4.60 3.62 21.45
N LYS A 100 -3.85 3.58 22.54
CA LYS A 100 -3.74 4.67 23.49
C LYS A 100 -2.26 5.05 23.60
N ALA A 101 -1.95 6.29 23.24
CA ALA A 101 -0.62 6.82 23.52
C ALA A 101 -0.44 6.94 25.04
N VAL A 102 0.56 6.28 25.58
CA VAL A 102 0.94 6.35 26.99
C VAL A 102 2.04 7.40 27.24
N ALA A 103 2.72 7.81 26.16
CA ALA A 103 3.69 8.92 26.22
C ALA A 103 2.98 10.27 26.18
N PRO A 104 3.48 11.30 26.85
CA PRO A 104 2.96 12.65 26.72
C PRO A 104 3.07 13.13 25.27
N HIS A 105 2.09 13.90 24.83
CA HIS A 105 2.14 14.53 23.51
C HIS A 105 3.41 15.39 23.41
N ARG A 106 4.16 15.21 22.34
CA ARG A 106 5.32 16.04 21.99
C ARG A 106 5.04 16.71 20.66
N GLU A 107 5.40 17.95 20.55
CA GLU A 107 5.36 18.65 19.26
C GLU A 107 6.39 18.05 18.30
N TYR A 108 6.06 18.10 17.01
CA TYR A 108 6.98 17.63 15.99
C TYR A 108 8.19 18.57 15.91
N THR A 109 9.37 18.01 16.06
CA THR A 109 10.63 18.73 15.81
C THR A 109 11.13 18.34 14.42
N PRO A 110 11.34 19.30 13.50
CA PRO A 110 11.92 19.03 12.19
C PRO A 110 13.26 18.31 12.29
N ILE A 111 13.59 17.54 11.24
CA ILE A 111 14.81 16.70 11.26
C ILE A 111 16.08 17.52 11.42
N ASP A 112 16.07 18.74 10.90
CA ASP A 112 17.19 19.69 10.90
C ASP A 112 17.39 20.36 12.29
N GLU A 113 16.44 20.18 13.19
CA GLU A 113 16.44 20.75 14.55
C GLU A 113 16.60 19.69 15.66
N ARG A 114 16.86 18.44 15.28
CA ARG A 114 17.02 17.31 16.21
C ARG A 114 18.47 17.08 16.62
#